data_bd6788f299c3a9419df444b3f942ba33
#
_entry.id   bd6788f299c3a9419df444b3f942ba33
#
_cell.length_a   1.000
_cell.length_b   1.000
_cell.length_c   1.000
_cell.angle_alpha   90.00
_cell.angle_beta   90.00
_cell.angle_gamma   90.00
#
_symmetry.space_group_name_H-M   'P 1'
#
loop_
_entity.id
_entity.type
_entity.pdbx_description
1 polymer ?
#
loop_
_entity_poly.entity_id
_entity_poly.type
_entity_poly.pdbx_seq_one_letter_code
_entity_poly.pdbx_strand_id
1 'polypeptide(L)'
;LIQDDDYNFEMYSKVLSFFKINGTKIKLNRKWSDISFHNSNNWIRKIIELIFSLIAHLKAGEKVIFMKNPYLDLKFIAKLAIFSKYRVKIKLFERYKTYSKYNVEMRKHFQGYLSGNDKFELFLKTVLPFDLPMSVVENYKYLNKIAKEQYPSEYPDIIFSANSWYYDELFKLWAAGALRKSKLLGVQHGGN
;
A
#
# COMPACT_ATOMS: atom_id res chain seq x y z
N LEU A 1 6.07 -6.10 3.98
CA LEU A 1 6.48 -6.68 5.27
C LEU A 1 5.70 -5.97 6.35
N ILE A 2 4.91 -6.71 7.10
CA ILE A 2 4.20 -6.20 8.26
C ILE A 2 5.28 -5.88 9.29
N GLN A 3 5.35 -4.62 9.73
CA GLN A 3 6.27 -4.18 10.77
C GLN A 3 5.70 -4.53 12.16
N ASP A 4 5.31 -5.77 12.33
CA ASP A 4 4.76 -6.29 13.58
C ASP A 4 5.58 -7.52 13.96
N ASP A 5 6.43 -7.35 14.97
CA ASP A 5 7.31 -8.43 15.42
C ASP A 5 6.52 -9.59 16.04
N ASP A 6 5.36 -9.33 16.65
CA ASP A 6 4.51 -10.38 17.22
C ASP A 6 3.88 -11.21 16.10
N TYR A 7 3.35 -10.57 15.06
CA TYR A 7 2.81 -11.25 13.90
C TYR A 7 3.88 -12.09 13.19
N ASN A 8 5.05 -11.52 12.95
CA ASN A 8 6.14 -12.23 12.30
C ASN A 8 6.61 -13.42 13.14
N PHE A 9 6.71 -13.26 14.46
CA PHE A 9 7.07 -14.34 15.37
C PHE A 9 6.06 -15.49 15.33
N GLU A 10 4.77 -15.18 15.35
CA GLU A 10 3.71 -16.20 15.26
C GLU A 10 3.72 -16.90 13.90
N MET A 11 3.89 -16.15 12.80
CA MET A 11 3.96 -16.70 11.47
C MET A 11 5.14 -17.66 11.29
N TYR A 12 6.33 -17.27 11.69
CA TYR A 12 7.49 -18.17 11.69
C TYR A 12 7.28 -19.39 12.59
N SER A 13 6.63 -19.21 13.75
CA SER A 13 6.32 -20.32 14.64
C SER A 13 5.36 -21.33 13.99
N LYS A 14 4.37 -20.87 13.23
CA LYS A 14 3.44 -21.71 12.47
C LYS A 14 4.19 -22.48 11.37
N VAL A 15 5.08 -21.80 10.63
CA VAL A 15 5.91 -22.43 9.60
C VAL A 15 6.77 -23.53 10.20
N LEU A 16 7.54 -23.25 11.25
CA LEU A 16 8.40 -24.23 11.90
C LEU A 16 7.61 -25.44 12.42
N SER A 17 6.46 -25.20 13.03
CA SER A 17 5.59 -26.27 13.54
C SER A 17 5.02 -27.16 12.43
N PHE A 18 4.56 -26.56 11.35
CA PHE A 18 3.98 -27.27 10.22
C PHE A 18 5.01 -28.19 9.53
N PHE A 19 6.23 -27.68 9.33
CA PHE A 19 7.30 -28.43 8.71
C PHE A 19 8.08 -29.29 9.69
N LYS A 20 7.70 -29.32 10.98
CA LYS A 20 8.36 -30.08 12.05
C LYS A 20 9.86 -29.73 12.17
N ILE A 21 10.21 -28.45 11.96
CA ILE A 21 11.57 -27.96 12.08
C ILE A 21 11.84 -27.60 13.54
N ASN A 22 12.82 -28.24 14.16
CA ASN A 22 13.29 -27.87 15.49
C ASN A 22 14.13 -26.62 15.39
N GLY A 23 13.73 -25.58 16.11
CA GLY A 23 14.42 -24.31 16.15
C GLY A 23 14.19 -23.58 17.45
N THR A 24 15.19 -22.78 17.86
CA THR A 24 15.05 -21.90 19.03
C THR A 24 14.24 -20.68 18.63
N LYS A 25 13.12 -20.44 19.34
CA LYS A 25 12.28 -19.27 19.14
C LYS A 25 12.73 -18.17 20.09
N ILE A 26 13.26 -17.10 19.56
CA ILE A 26 13.68 -15.92 20.35
C ILE A 26 12.80 -14.75 19.95
N LYS A 27 11.98 -14.26 20.89
CA LYS A 27 11.21 -13.03 20.71
C LYS A 27 12.11 -11.85 21.09
N LEU A 28 12.46 -11.04 20.12
CA LEU A 28 13.16 -9.78 20.34
C LEU A 28 12.13 -8.71 20.71
N ASN A 29 12.13 -8.27 21.97
CA ASN A 29 11.32 -7.12 22.38
C ASN A 29 11.96 -5.83 21.82
N ARG A 30 11.67 -5.51 20.57
CA ARG A 30 12.00 -4.20 20.00
C ARG A 30 10.92 -3.22 20.43
N LYS A 31 11.27 -2.26 21.27
CA LYS A 31 10.45 -1.06 21.44
C LYS A 31 10.56 -0.26 20.15
N TRP A 32 9.63 -0.47 19.24
CA TRP A 32 9.43 0.47 18.16
C TRP A 32 8.95 1.75 18.82
N SER A 33 9.76 2.81 18.76
CA SER A 33 9.25 4.14 19.04
C SER A 33 8.05 4.33 18.11
N ASP A 34 6.89 4.59 18.67
CA ASP A 34 5.74 5.04 17.91
C ASP A 34 6.25 6.11 16.94
N ILE A 35 6.37 5.73 15.68
CA ILE A 35 6.60 6.70 14.62
C ILE A 35 5.32 7.50 14.61
N SER A 36 5.26 8.47 15.51
CA SER A 36 4.27 9.52 15.46
C SER A 36 4.51 10.21 14.13
N PHE A 37 3.82 9.72 13.10
CA PHE A 37 3.70 10.45 11.85
C PHE A 37 3.16 11.82 12.26
N HIS A 38 4.08 12.76 12.36
CA HIS A 38 3.76 14.12 12.73
C HIS A 38 2.63 14.55 11.82
N ASN A 39 1.49 14.74 12.44
CA ASN A 39 0.30 15.27 11.83
C ASN A 39 0.57 16.75 11.59
N SER A 40 1.56 17.04 10.74
CA SER A 40 1.71 18.38 10.25
C SER A 40 0.46 18.63 9.42
N ASN A 41 -0.49 19.33 10.05
CA ASN A 41 -1.64 19.93 9.40
C ASN A 41 -1.13 20.97 8.41
N ASN A 42 -0.41 20.47 7.42
CA ASN A 42 0.37 21.30 6.53
C ASN A 42 -0.60 21.74 5.42
N TRP A 43 -1.48 22.71 5.79
CA TRP A 43 -2.38 23.38 4.86
C TRP A 43 -1.65 23.85 3.60
N ILE A 44 -0.38 24.23 3.72
CA ILE A 44 0.50 24.59 2.60
C ILE A 44 0.65 23.40 1.64
N ARG A 45 0.86 22.19 2.15
CA ARG A 45 0.95 21.00 1.29
C ARG A 45 -0.35 20.72 0.54
N LYS A 46 -1.50 20.89 1.20
CA LYS A 46 -2.81 20.73 0.56
C LYS A 46 -3.05 21.77 -0.52
N ILE A 47 -2.64 23.03 -0.29
CA ILE A 47 -2.72 24.09 -1.30
C ILE A 47 -1.83 23.76 -2.49
N ILE A 48 -0.61 23.31 -2.26
CA ILE A 48 0.30 22.90 -3.33
C ILE A 48 -0.28 21.75 -4.14
N GLU A 49 -0.83 20.72 -3.49
CA GLU A 49 -1.53 19.64 -4.18
C GLU A 49 -2.69 20.13 -5.03
N LEU A 50 -3.49 21.05 -4.49
CA LEU A 50 -4.63 21.64 -5.20
C LEU A 50 -4.17 22.40 -6.44
N ILE A 51 -3.15 23.26 -6.31
CA ILE A 51 -2.59 24.03 -7.42
C ILE A 51 -2.06 23.09 -8.50
N PHE A 52 -1.26 22.08 -8.14
CA PHE A 52 -0.73 21.11 -9.11
C PHE A 52 -1.84 20.29 -9.77
N SER A 53 -2.88 19.94 -9.02
CA SER A 53 -4.03 19.21 -9.55
C SER A 53 -4.82 20.06 -10.56
N LEU A 54 -5.05 21.32 -10.26
CA LEU A 54 -5.73 22.26 -11.16
C LEU A 54 -4.95 22.47 -12.46
N ILE A 55 -3.64 22.75 -12.36
CA ILE A 55 -2.81 22.96 -13.54
C ILE A 55 -2.73 21.70 -14.40
N ALA A 56 -2.62 20.53 -13.77
CA ALA A 56 -2.60 19.27 -14.50
C ALA A 56 -3.95 18.93 -15.14
N HIS A 57 -5.06 19.41 -14.57
CA HIS A 57 -6.40 19.26 -15.16
C HIS A 57 -6.58 20.10 -16.42
N LEU A 58 -6.00 21.30 -16.44
CA LEU A 58 -6.03 22.20 -17.61
C LEU A 58 -5.24 21.63 -18.81
N LYS A 59 -4.40 20.61 -18.60
CA LYS A 59 -3.61 19.92 -19.64
C LYS A 59 -4.14 18.53 -19.94
N ALA A 60 -5.46 18.33 -19.84
CA ALA A 60 -6.11 17.08 -20.20
C ALA A 60 -5.75 16.68 -21.66
N GLY A 61 -5.31 15.44 -21.82
CA GLY A 61 -4.87 14.89 -23.13
C GLY A 61 -3.35 14.71 -23.27
N GLU A 62 -2.52 15.31 -22.41
CA GLU A 62 -1.08 15.05 -22.41
C GLU A 62 -0.71 13.92 -21.44
N LYS A 63 0.40 13.23 -21.71
CA LYS A 63 0.95 12.20 -20.82
C LYS A 63 1.13 12.73 -19.40
N VAL A 64 0.54 12.04 -18.43
CA VAL A 64 0.52 12.48 -17.01
C VAL A 64 1.33 11.51 -16.16
N ILE A 65 2.15 12.08 -15.28
CA ILE A 65 2.86 11.37 -14.22
C ILE A 65 2.12 11.59 -12.91
N PHE A 66 1.66 10.53 -12.28
CA PHE A 66 1.07 10.58 -10.95
C PHE A 66 2.10 10.16 -9.90
N MET A 67 2.35 11.03 -8.94
CA MET A 67 3.30 10.77 -7.85
C MET A 67 2.59 10.66 -6.51
N LYS A 68 2.73 9.50 -5.86
CA LYS A 68 2.22 9.27 -4.51
C LYS A 68 3.38 9.21 -3.53
N ASN A 69 3.41 10.14 -2.57
CA ASN A 69 4.47 10.25 -1.56
C ASN A 69 5.88 10.08 -2.15
N PRO A 70 6.33 10.99 -3.01
CA PRO A 70 7.57 10.79 -3.76
C PRO A 70 8.84 10.91 -2.91
N TYR A 71 8.76 11.29 -1.63
CA TYR A 71 9.91 11.51 -0.74
C TYR A 71 10.88 12.58 -1.25
N LEU A 72 10.38 13.51 -2.05
CA LEU A 72 11.14 14.61 -2.58
C LEU A 72 10.84 15.88 -1.79
N ASP A 73 11.82 16.77 -1.70
CA ASP A 73 11.57 18.08 -1.12
C ASP A 73 10.68 18.95 -2.03
N LEU A 74 10.03 19.95 -1.44
CA LEU A 74 9.09 20.80 -2.18
C LEU A 74 9.75 21.58 -3.31
N LYS A 75 11.03 21.97 -3.16
CA LYS A 75 11.79 22.69 -4.20
C LYS A 75 12.03 21.78 -5.40
N PHE A 76 12.38 20.52 -5.14
CA PHE A 76 12.58 19.54 -6.21
C PHE A 76 11.28 19.23 -6.92
N ILE A 77 10.17 19.05 -6.17
CA ILE A 77 8.84 18.86 -6.72
C ILE A 77 8.43 20.01 -7.63
N ALA A 78 8.66 21.26 -7.19
CA ALA A 78 8.36 22.45 -7.99
C ALA A 78 9.19 22.49 -9.27
N LYS A 79 10.49 22.21 -9.20
CA LYS A 79 11.35 22.10 -10.38
C LYS A 79 10.85 21.02 -11.34
N LEU A 80 10.54 19.85 -10.84
CA LEU A 80 10.03 18.73 -11.64
C LEU A 80 8.71 19.10 -12.34
N ALA A 81 7.81 19.79 -11.64
CA ALA A 81 6.57 20.28 -12.23
C ALA A 81 6.81 21.23 -13.39
N ILE A 82 7.71 22.19 -13.22
CA ILE A 82 8.09 23.15 -14.28
C ILE A 82 8.73 22.41 -15.46
N PHE A 83 9.74 21.59 -15.22
CA PHE A 83 10.43 20.82 -16.27
C PHE A 83 9.50 19.87 -17.03
N SER A 84 8.55 19.26 -16.33
CA SER A 84 7.52 18.41 -16.95
C SER A 84 6.40 19.20 -17.64
N LYS A 85 6.50 20.53 -17.69
CA LYS A 85 5.42 21.42 -18.17
C LYS A 85 4.09 21.16 -17.43
N TYR A 86 4.18 20.95 -16.11
CA TYR A 86 3.04 20.68 -15.23
C TYR A 86 2.27 19.37 -15.51
N ARG A 87 2.93 18.36 -16.10
CA ARG A 87 2.35 17.04 -16.32
C ARG A 87 2.40 16.13 -15.09
N VAL A 88 2.91 16.63 -13.97
CA VAL A 88 3.04 15.88 -12.71
C VAL A 88 1.86 16.19 -11.80
N LYS A 89 1.10 15.16 -11.43
CA LYS A 89 0.09 15.20 -10.37
C LYS A 89 0.67 14.60 -9.12
N ILE A 90 0.56 15.30 -7.99
CA ILE A 90 1.11 14.83 -6.72
C ILE A 90 -0.02 14.58 -5.74
N LYS A 91 0.04 13.44 -5.06
CA LYS A 91 -0.85 13.13 -3.94
C LYS A 91 -0.01 12.69 -2.76
N LEU A 92 -0.17 13.37 -1.64
CA LEU A 92 0.48 13.03 -0.39
C LEU A 92 -0.29 11.95 0.36
N PHE A 93 0.22 11.55 1.52
CA PHE A 93 -0.38 10.52 2.34
C PHE A 93 -1.75 10.97 2.88
N GLU A 94 -2.76 10.14 2.72
CA GLU A 94 -4.08 10.28 3.34
C GLU A 94 -4.33 9.12 4.29
N ARG A 95 -4.92 9.43 5.45
CA ARG A 95 -5.37 8.42 6.38
C ARG A 95 -6.79 8.01 6.02
N TYR A 96 -7.06 6.73 6.10
CA TYR A 96 -8.40 6.17 5.99
C TYR A 96 -8.71 5.32 7.22
N LYS A 97 -9.99 5.20 7.54
CA LYS A 97 -10.43 4.35 8.63
C LYS A 97 -10.95 3.03 8.07
N THR A 98 -10.67 1.95 8.75
CA THR A 98 -11.26 0.63 8.49
C THR A 98 -12.30 0.35 9.56
N TYR A 99 -13.45 -0.16 9.16
CA TYR A 99 -14.61 -0.32 10.05
C TYR A 99 -15.06 -1.77 10.20
N SER A 100 -14.57 -2.68 9.38
CA SER A 100 -14.97 -4.08 9.46
C SER A 100 -14.39 -4.77 10.69
N LYS A 101 -15.14 -5.73 11.20
CA LYS A 101 -14.68 -6.65 12.23
C LYS A 101 -14.15 -7.91 11.55
N TYR A 102 -13.20 -8.58 12.23
CA TYR A 102 -12.70 -9.88 11.80
C TYR A 102 -13.84 -10.90 11.66
N ASN A 103 -13.97 -11.54 10.50
CA ASN A 103 -15.07 -12.42 10.15
C ASN A 103 -14.54 -13.84 9.86
N VAL A 104 -14.63 -14.70 10.86
CA VAL A 104 -14.16 -16.09 10.78
C VAL A 104 -14.88 -16.90 9.69
N GLU A 105 -16.19 -16.72 9.52
CA GLU A 105 -16.95 -17.48 8.54
C GLU A 105 -16.58 -17.10 7.10
N MET A 106 -16.40 -15.81 6.84
CA MET A 106 -15.91 -15.34 5.55
C MET A 106 -14.52 -15.91 5.23
N ARG A 107 -13.65 -16.01 6.24
CA ARG A 107 -12.29 -16.55 6.10
C ARG A 107 -12.27 -18.06 5.87
N LYS A 108 -13.13 -18.81 6.55
CA LYS A 108 -13.33 -20.24 6.28
C LYS A 108 -13.85 -20.46 4.85
N HIS A 109 -14.78 -19.63 4.41
CA HIS A 109 -15.29 -19.71 3.04
C HIS A 109 -14.17 -19.45 2.02
N PHE A 110 -13.32 -18.42 2.27
CA PHE A 110 -12.15 -18.16 1.45
C PHE A 110 -11.17 -19.33 1.43
N GLN A 111 -10.95 -20.01 2.57
CA GLN A 111 -10.13 -21.23 2.64
C GLN A 111 -10.62 -22.33 1.69
N GLY A 112 -11.91 -22.43 1.48
CA GLY A 112 -12.51 -23.41 0.58
C GLY A 112 -12.12 -23.25 -0.89
N TYR A 113 -11.75 -22.02 -1.31
CA TYR A 113 -11.31 -21.75 -2.68
C TYR A 113 -9.82 -22.04 -2.91
N LEU A 114 -9.04 -22.24 -1.86
CA LEU A 114 -7.61 -22.50 -1.99
C LEU A 114 -7.38 -23.98 -2.25
N SER A 115 -6.61 -24.28 -3.27
CA SER A 115 -6.07 -25.61 -3.55
C SER A 115 -4.65 -25.74 -2.99
N GLY A 116 -4.15 -26.95 -2.85
CA GLY A 116 -2.77 -27.19 -2.47
C GLY A 116 -2.37 -28.61 -2.89
N ASN A 117 -1.26 -28.73 -3.62
CA ASN A 117 -0.73 -29.97 -4.17
C ASN A 117 0.54 -30.42 -3.44
N ASP A 118 1.27 -29.50 -2.83
CA ASP A 118 2.46 -29.79 -2.05
C ASP A 118 2.32 -29.33 -0.58
N LYS A 119 3.32 -29.66 0.23
CA LYS A 119 3.33 -29.31 1.66
C LYS A 119 3.27 -27.81 1.92
N PHE A 120 3.90 -26.99 1.08
CA PHE A 120 3.91 -25.55 1.26
C PHE A 120 2.56 -24.93 0.89
N GLU A 121 1.96 -25.36 -0.21
CA GLU A 121 0.63 -24.93 -0.63
C GLU A 121 -0.43 -25.33 0.40
N LEU A 122 -0.35 -26.56 0.95
CA LEU A 122 -1.22 -27.00 2.04
C LEU A 122 -1.05 -26.16 3.29
N PHE A 123 0.21 -25.79 3.64
CA PHE A 123 0.46 -24.86 4.73
C PHE A 123 -0.19 -23.50 4.45
N LEU A 124 0.00 -22.92 3.27
CA LEU A 124 -0.62 -21.65 2.88
C LEU A 124 -2.15 -21.72 2.95
N LYS A 125 -2.75 -22.81 2.49
CA LYS A 125 -4.19 -23.04 2.59
C LYS A 125 -4.71 -22.99 4.04
N THR A 126 -3.91 -23.44 5.00
CA THR A 126 -4.32 -23.43 6.41
C THR A 126 -4.14 -22.07 7.08
N VAL A 127 -3.13 -21.31 6.72
CA VAL A 127 -2.77 -20.06 7.43
C VAL A 127 -3.26 -18.79 6.73
N LEU A 128 -3.17 -18.69 5.40
CA LEU A 128 -3.51 -17.46 4.67
C LEU A 128 -4.91 -16.94 4.98
N PRO A 129 -5.97 -17.76 4.98
CA PRO A 129 -7.31 -17.26 5.24
C PRO A 129 -7.44 -16.50 6.56
N PHE A 130 -6.72 -16.95 7.57
CA PHE A 130 -6.82 -16.41 8.93
C PHE A 130 -5.79 -15.34 9.24
N ASP A 131 -4.65 -15.37 8.57
CA ASP A 131 -3.53 -14.46 8.83
C ASP A 131 -3.43 -13.29 7.83
N LEU A 132 -4.23 -13.27 6.76
CA LEU A 132 -4.30 -12.11 5.88
C LEU A 132 -4.82 -10.88 6.63
N PRO A 133 -4.25 -9.68 6.36
CA PRO A 133 -4.75 -8.44 6.94
C PRO A 133 -6.23 -8.22 6.64
N MET A 134 -6.96 -7.64 7.59
CA MET A 134 -8.38 -7.29 7.41
C MET A 134 -8.61 -6.33 6.24
N SER A 135 -7.61 -5.52 5.90
CA SER A 135 -7.65 -4.65 4.73
C SER A 135 -7.82 -5.43 3.41
N VAL A 136 -7.30 -6.65 3.35
CA VAL A 136 -7.35 -7.50 2.15
C VAL A 136 -8.62 -8.35 2.11
N VAL A 137 -9.16 -8.74 3.25
CA VAL A 137 -10.32 -9.64 3.33
C VAL A 137 -11.60 -8.84 3.62
N GLU A 138 -11.84 -8.45 4.86
CA GLU A 138 -13.12 -7.86 5.28
C GLU A 138 -13.32 -6.45 4.74
N ASN A 139 -12.27 -5.67 4.65
CA ASN A 139 -12.34 -4.28 4.21
C ASN A 139 -12.12 -4.10 2.70
N TYR A 140 -11.81 -5.15 1.95
CA TYR A 140 -11.46 -5.06 0.54
C TYR A 140 -12.48 -4.25 -0.30
N LYS A 141 -13.76 -4.61 -0.21
CA LYS A 141 -14.83 -3.94 -0.97
C LYS A 141 -14.93 -2.45 -0.61
N TYR A 142 -14.84 -2.14 0.68
CA TYR A 142 -14.89 -0.78 1.18
C TYR A 142 -13.67 0.03 0.73
N LEU A 143 -12.47 -0.51 0.89
CA LEU A 143 -11.24 0.17 0.47
C LEU A 143 -11.18 0.35 -1.05
N ASN A 144 -11.63 -0.62 -1.83
CA ASN A 144 -11.70 -0.49 -3.28
C ASN A 144 -12.69 0.60 -3.74
N LYS A 145 -13.82 0.75 -3.04
CA LYS A 145 -14.74 1.86 -3.27
C LYS A 145 -14.07 3.20 -3.00
N ILE A 146 -13.47 3.37 -1.81
CA ILE A 146 -12.77 4.61 -1.45
C ILE A 146 -11.61 4.90 -2.40
N ALA A 147 -10.85 3.88 -2.80
CA ALA A 147 -9.76 4.05 -3.76
C ALA A 147 -10.27 4.67 -5.08
N LYS A 148 -11.41 4.20 -5.59
CA LYS A 148 -12.03 4.76 -6.80
C LYS A 148 -12.56 6.19 -6.62
N GLU A 149 -12.97 6.55 -5.41
CA GLU A 149 -13.45 7.90 -5.08
C GLU A 149 -12.31 8.90 -4.89
N GLN A 150 -11.21 8.44 -4.31
CA GLN A 150 -10.08 9.31 -3.93
C GLN A 150 -8.99 9.45 -4.99
N TYR A 151 -8.91 8.51 -5.91
CA TYR A 151 -7.90 8.51 -6.97
C TYR A 151 -8.53 8.79 -8.34
N PRO A 152 -7.75 9.29 -9.32
CA PRO A 152 -8.26 9.56 -10.65
C PRO A 152 -8.94 8.35 -11.29
N SER A 153 -10.10 8.57 -11.92
CA SER A 153 -10.81 7.54 -12.69
C SER A 153 -10.04 7.17 -13.97
N GLU A 154 -9.35 8.14 -14.54
CA GLU A 154 -8.44 7.93 -15.66
C GLU A 154 -7.04 7.65 -15.15
N TYR A 155 -6.46 6.56 -15.62
CA TYR A 155 -5.11 6.16 -15.21
C TYR A 155 -4.06 7.00 -15.96
N PRO A 156 -3.06 7.54 -15.23
CA PRO A 156 -1.95 8.27 -15.82
C PRO A 156 -1.02 7.31 -16.59
N ASP A 157 -0.16 7.84 -17.44
CA ASP A 157 0.83 7.03 -18.16
C ASP A 157 1.87 6.41 -17.22
N ILE A 158 2.24 7.15 -16.18
CA ILE A 158 3.23 6.73 -15.20
C ILE A 158 2.68 6.94 -13.78
N ILE A 159 2.79 5.90 -12.96
CA ILE A 159 2.50 5.95 -11.52
C ILE A 159 3.82 5.74 -10.78
N PHE A 160 4.21 6.74 -10.01
CA PHE A 160 5.43 6.73 -9.21
C PHE A 160 5.12 6.77 -7.72
N SER A 161 5.80 5.95 -6.94
CA SER A 161 5.86 6.10 -5.48
C SER A 161 7.16 5.56 -4.93
N ALA A 162 7.68 6.22 -3.90
CA ALA A 162 8.82 5.71 -3.15
C ALA A 162 8.38 4.61 -2.16
N ASN A 163 7.39 4.88 -1.33
CA ASN A 163 7.05 4.01 -0.19
C ASN A 163 5.61 3.52 -0.15
N SER A 164 4.67 4.16 -0.86
CA SER A 164 3.24 3.80 -0.75
C SER A 164 2.95 2.37 -1.20
N TRP A 165 3.84 1.75 -1.96
CA TRP A 165 3.78 0.33 -2.31
C TRP A 165 3.77 -0.60 -1.09
N TYR A 166 4.30 -0.15 0.05
CA TYR A 166 4.43 -0.98 1.25
C TYR A 166 3.25 -0.82 2.22
N TYR A 167 2.72 0.39 2.39
CA TYR A 167 1.80 0.68 3.49
C TYR A 167 0.48 1.37 3.10
N ASP A 168 0.30 1.80 1.85
CA ASP A 168 -0.92 2.48 1.41
C ASP A 168 -1.83 1.55 0.61
N GLU A 169 -2.76 0.89 1.31
CA GLU A 169 -3.67 -0.09 0.69
C GLU A 169 -4.57 0.54 -0.36
N LEU A 170 -5.03 1.78 -0.17
CA LEU A 170 -5.85 2.47 -1.17
C LEU A 170 -5.08 2.72 -2.46
N PHE A 171 -3.84 3.18 -2.31
CA PHE A 171 -2.95 3.38 -3.45
C PHE A 171 -2.68 2.07 -4.18
N LYS A 172 -2.39 0.98 -3.45
CA LYS A 172 -2.13 -0.33 -4.05
C LYS A 172 -3.35 -0.85 -4.84
N LEU A 173 -4.55 -0.74 -4.27
CA LEU A 173 -5.78 -1.18 -4.92
C LEU A 173 -6.05 -0.39 -6.21
N TRP A 174 -5.88 0.93 -6.18
CA TRP A 174 -6.03 1.76 -7.35
C TRP A 174 -4.95 1.47 -8.40
N ALA A 175 -3.68 1.41 -8.00
CA ALA A 175 -2.57 1.14 -8.90
C ALA A 175 -2.64 -0.25 -9.54
N ALA A 176 -3.17 -1.25 -8.83
CA ALA A 176 -3.42 -2.58 -9.39
C ALA A 176 -4.39 -2.53 -10.57
N GLY A 177 -5.42 -1.68 -10.51
CA GLY A 177 -6.32 -1.45 -11.64
C GLY A 177 -5.66 -0.79 -12.85
N ALA A 178 -4.55 -0.09 -12.63
CA ALA A 178 -3.80 0.62 -13.66
C ALA A 178 -2.77 -0.23 -14.43
N LEU A 179 -2.49 -1.46 -13.99
CA LEU A 179 -1.39 -2.31 -14.49
C LEU A 179 -1.33 -2.48 -16.02
N ARG A 180 -2.48 -2.43 -16.70
CA ARG A 180 -2.56 -2.57 -18.16
C ARG A 180 -2.47 -1.24 -18.92
N LYS A 181 -2.53 -0.11 -18.21
CA LYS A 181 -2.65 1.23 -18.78
C LYS A 181 -1.49 2.14 -18.43
N SER A 182 -0.83 1.87 -17.29
CA SER A 182 0.21 2.72 -16.72
C SER A 182 1.52 1.96 -16.52
N LYS A 183 2.64 2.67 -16.60
CA LYS A 183 3.94 2.18 -16.14
C LYS A 183 4.07 2.46 -14.64
N LEU A 184 4.34 1.42 -13.85
CA LEU A 184 4.55 1.56 -12.41
C LEU A 184 6.04 1.73 -12.13
N LEU A 185 6.40 2.79 -11.44
CA LEU A 185 7.77 3.08 -11.02
C LEU A 185 7.85 3.09 -9.48
N GLY A 186 8.72 2.26 -8.95
CA GLY A 186 9.09 2.25 -7.54
C GLY A 186 10.55 2.61 -7.35
N VAL A 187 10.87 3.21 -6.21
CA VAL A 187 12.26 3.43 -5.79
C VAL A 187 12.54 2.47 -4.65
N GLN A 188 13.64 1.75 -4.75
CA GLN A 188 14.12 0.96 -3.63
C GLN A 188 14.57 1.91 -2.51
N HIS A 189 13.91 1.82 -1.37
CA HIS A 189 14.25 2.61 -0.21
C HIS A 189 15.31 1.85 0.60
N GLY A 190 16.54 2.41 0.56
CA GLY A 190 17.61 2.09 1.48
C GLY A 190 17.81 0.61 1.79
N GLY A 191 18.63 -0.05 1.04
CA GLY A 191 19.28 -1.26 1.47
C GLY A 191 20.70 -0.88 1.87
N ASN A 192 20.93 -0.65 3.14
CA ASN A 192 22.27 -0.75 3.73
C ASN A 192 22.42 -2.13 4.32
#